data_fb15d389e1cc48274b541297f7d6b144
#
_entry.id   fb15d389e1cc48274b541297f7d6b144
#
_cell.length_a   1.000
_cell.length_b   1.000
_cell.length_c   1.000
_cell.angle_alpha   90.00
_cell.angle_beta   90.00
_cell.angle_gamma   90.00
#
_symmetry.space_group_name_H-M   'P 1'
#
loop_
_entity.id
_entity.type
_entity.pdbx_description
1 polymer ?
#
loop_
_entity_poly.entity_id
_entity_poly.type
_entity_poly.pdbx_seq_one_letter_code
_entity_poly.pdbx_strand_id
1 'polypeptide(L)'
;MMETEVKKVVLLGSGALKIGEAGEFDYSGSQALKALKEEGVYTVLINPNIATIQTSENIADRVYFLPVTPEFVEQVIERERPDGIMLAFGGQTALNCGVKLYESGVLERYGVRVLGTPVQAIIDTEDREKFVEKLAEIDVKTIRSHAVTTVEDAKRVAEELGYPIIIRAAYTLGGLGSGFCNNEQELDALASKAFTYSPQILVEKSLKGWKEVEYEVVRDRFDNCITVCNMENFDP
;
A
#
# COMPACT_ATOMS: atom_id res chain seq x y z
N MET A 1 -31.19 -8.01 -6.17
CA MET A 1 -30.45 -9.24 -5.83
C MET A 1 -30.25 -9.22 -4.32
N MET A 2 -30.67 -10.24 -3.59
CA MET A 2 -30.34 -10.38 -2.17
C MET A 2 -28.83 -10.58 -2.09
N GLU A 3 -28.15 -9.66 -1.45
CA GLU A 3 -26.70 -9.73 -1.26
C GLU A 3 -26.41 -10.93 -0.36
N THR A 4 -25.53 -11.81 -0.81
CA THR A 4 -25.13 -12.99 -0.03
C THR A 4 -24.43 -12.48 1.22
N GLU A 5 -24.94 -12.86 2.38
CA GLU A 5 -24.32 -12.57 3.69
C GLU A 5 -22.89 -13.09 3.72
N VAL A 6 -21.95 -12.28 4.20
CA VAL A 6 -20.54 -12.68 4.34
C VAL A 6 -20.41 -13.54 5.59
N LYS A 7 -20.04 -14.81 5.43
CA LYS A 7 -19.89 -15.78 6.53
C LYS A 7 -18.47 -16.21 6.79
N LYS A 8 -17.62 -16.16 5.76
CA LYS A 8 -16.22 -16.55 5.85
C LYS A 8 -15.33 -15.58 5.06
N VAL A 9 -14.29 -15.12 5.70
CA VAL A 9 -13.33 -14.16 5.12
C VAL A 9 -11.90 -14.67 5.24
N VAL A 10 -11.13 -14.55 4.16
CA VAL A 10 -9.67 -14.67 4.20
C VAL A 10 -9.07 -13.28 4.39
N LEU A 11 -8.17 -13.15 5.36
CA LEU A 11 -7.36 -11.98 5.58
C LEU A 11 -5.91 -12.30 5.21
N LEU A 12 -5.32 -11.47 4.35
CA LEU A 12 -3.90 -11.55 4.03
C LEU A 12 -3.13 -10.76 5.08
N GLY A 13 -2.34 -11.46 5.88
CA GLY A 13 -1.59 -10.88 6.97
C GLY A 13 -0.28 -10.24 6.53
N SER A 14 0.44 -9.71 7.50
CA SER A 14 1.62 -8.85 7.30
C SER A 14 2.84 -9.54 6.70
N GLY A 15 2.90 -10.86 6.77
CA GLY A 15 4.05 -11.59 6.24
C GLY A 15 5.36 -11.26 6.95
N ALA A 16 6.46 -11.31 6.23
CA ALA A 16 7.78 -10.90 6.71
C ALA A 16 7.96 -9.40 6.46
N LEU A 17 7.60 -8.58 7.43
CA LEU A 17 7.77 -7.13 7.39
C LEU A 17 9.10 -6.70 8.03
N LYS A 18 9.56 -5.50 7.69
CA LYS A 18 10.67 -4.85 8.37
C LYS A 18 10.27 -4.48 9.81
N ILE A 19 11.25 -4.45 10.71
CA ILE A 19 11.07 -3.88 12.05
C ILE A 19 10.62 -2.43 11.89
N GLY A 20 9.50 -2.08 12.55
CA GLY A 20 8.86 -0.75 12.43
C GLY A 20 7.55 -0.78 11.65
N GLU A 21 7.49 -1.45 10.50
CA GLU A 21 6.24 -1.68 9.76
C GLU A 21 5.38 -2.76 10.43
N ALA A 22 6.02 -3.73 11.10
CA ALA A 22 5.34 -4.86 11.73
C ALA A 22 4.32 -4.43 12.80
N GLY A 23 4.62 -3.41 13.59
CA GLY A 23 3.73 -2.95 14.67
C GLY A 23 2.38 -2.43 14.15
N GLU A 24 2.40 -1.69 13.08
CA GLU A 24 1.20 -1.12 12.46
C GLU A 24 0.29 -2.23 11.89
N PHE A 25 0.84 -3.08 11.04
CA PHE A 25 0.07 -4.14 10.39
C PHE A 25 -0.35 -5.26 11.34
N ASP A 26 0.47 -5.58 12.35
CA ASP A 26 0.10 -6.54 13.39
C ASP A 26 -1.11 -6.06 14.19
N TYR A 27 -1.14 -4.77 14.55
CA TYR A 27 -2.26 -4.19 15.26
C TYR A 27 -3.52 -4.13 14.38
N SER A 28 -3.43 -3.52 13.21
CA SER A 28 -4.59 -3.34 12.31
C SER A 28 -5.19 -4.68 11.88
N GLY A 29 -4.36 -5.64 11.50
CA GLY A 29 -4.82 -6.98 11.11
C GLY A 29 -5.46 -7.76 12.26
N SER A 30 -4.89 -7.67 13.47
CA SER A 30 -5.48 -8.29 14.66
C SER A 30 -6.83 -7.67 15.04
N GLN A 31 -6.96 -6.34 14.93
CA GLN A 31 -8.23 -5.65 15.17
C GLN A 31 -9.28 -6.01 14.10
N ALA A 32 -8.89 -6.13 12.83
CA ALA A 32 -9.78 -6.56 11.77
C ALA A 32 -10.31 -7.99 12.01
N LEU A 33 -9.44 -8.93 12.38
CA LEU A 33 -9.84 -10.30 12.72
C LEU A 33 -10.80 -10.33 13.92
N LYS A 34 -10.51 -9.54 14.95
CA LYS A 34 -11.39 -9.40 16.12
C LYS A 34 -12.76 -8.85 15.73
N ALA A 35 -12.81 -7.76 14.96
CA ALA A 35 -14.06 -7.16 14.51
C ALA A 35 -14.91 -8.13 13.68
N LEU A 36 -14.29 -8.87 12.75
CA LEU A 36 -14.98 -9.90 11.97
C LEU A 36 -15.58 -10.99 12.86
N LYS A 37 -14.85 -11.44 13.87
CA LYS A 37 -15.36 -12.45 14.82
C LYS A 37 -16.51 -11.92 15.69
N GLU A 38 -16.46 -10.67 16.10
CA GLU A 38 -17.55 -10.00 16.83
C GLU A 38 -18.84 -9.93 15.99
N GLU A 39 -18.70 -9.80 14.66
CA GLU A 39 -19.81 -9.88 13.70
C GLU A 39 -20.21 -11.31 13.31
N GLY A 40 -19.63 -12.33 13.95
CA GLY A 40 -19.94 -13.75 13.69
C GLY A 40 -19.38 -14.29 12.38
N VAL A 41 -18.42 -13.61 11.77
CA VAL A 41 -17.77 -14.02 10.54
C VAL A 41 -16.60 -14.96 10.84
N TYR A 42 -16.58 -16.12 10.17
CA TYR A 42 -15.47 -17.07 10.29
C TYR A 42 -14.21 -16.52 9.60
N THR A 43 -13.11 -16.47 10.32
CA THR A 43 -11.87 -15.82 9.90
C THR A 43 -10.79 -16.82 9.54
N VAL A 44 -10.21 -16.65 8.36
CA VAL A 44 -9.04 -17.39 7.88
C VAL A 44 -7.90 -16.41 7.66
N LEU A 45 -6.78 -16.62 8.35
CA LEU A 45 -5.58 -15.80 8.20
C LEU A 45 -4.51 -16.55 7.40
N ILE A 46 -3.89 -15.88 6.45
CA ILE A 46 -2.67 -16.34 5.77
C ILE A 46 -1.53 -15.44 6.20
N ASN A 47 -0.57 -15.96 6.96
CA ASN A 47 0.59 -15.22 7.44
C ASN A 47 1.75 -16.17 7.74
N PRO A 48 2.91 -16.07 7.06
CA PRO A 48 4.07 -16.93 7.32
C PRO A 48 4.77 -16.65 8.65
N ASN A 49 4.50 -15.51 9.28
CA ASN A 49 5.16 -15.11 10.51
C ASN A 49 4.52 -15.80 11.71
N ILE A 50 5.30 -16.62 12.41
CA ILE A 50 4.87 -17.34 13.62
C ILE A 50 5.01 -16.49 14.89
N ALA A 51 5.65 -15.34 14.82
CA ALA A 51 5.98 -14.49 15.97
C ALA A 51 5.19 -13.17 15.96
N THR A 52 3.96 -13.20 15.48
CA THR A 52 3.07 -12.04 15.43
C THR A 52 1.80 -12.29 16.25
N ILE A 53 1.19 -11.22 16.75
CA ILE A 53 -0.11 -11.29 17.45
C ILE A 53 -1.19 -11.84 16.52
N GLN A 54 -1.16 -11.51 15.22
CA GLN A 54 -2.16 -12.00 14.24
C GLN A 54 -2.27 -13.54 14.23
N THR A 55 -1.13 -14.25 14.39
CA THR A 55 -1.08 -15.72 14.35
C THR A 55 -1.21 -16.36 15.72
N SER A 56 -1.41 -15.58 16.78
CA SER A 56 -1.63 -16.08 18.14
C SER A 56 -2.95 -16.82 18.25
N GLU A 57 -3.02 -17.74 19.22
CA GLU A 57 -4.23 -18.51 19.50
C GLU A 57 -5.46 -17.62 19.71
N ASN A 58 -6.59 -18.03 19.17
CA ASN A 58 -7.88 -17.36 19.27
C ASN A 58 -8.01 -16.00 18.56
N ILE A 59 -7.01 -15.51 17.85
CA ILE A 59 -7.14 -14.29 17.03
C ILE A 59 -7.95 -14.62 15.76
N ALA A 60 -7.46 -15.52 14.90
CA ALA A 60 -8.24 -16.05 13.77
C ALA A 60 -8.82 -17.43 14.10
N ASP A 61 -9.93 -17.82 13.43
CA ASP A 61 -10.49 -19.17 13.59
C ASP A 61 -9.61 -20.22 12.92
N ARG A 62 -8.92 -19.85 11.85
CA ARG A 62 -7.94 -20.70 11.17
C ARG A 62 -6.74 -19.88 10.69
N VAL A 63 -5.54 -20.40 10.93
CA VAL A 63 -4.29 -19.79 10.49
C VAL A 63 -3.57 -20.73 9.52
N TYR A 64 -3.12 -20.16 8.39
CA TYR A 64 -2.23 -20.80 7.43
C TYR A 64 -0.86 -20.11 7.47
N PHE A 65 0.15 -20.83 7.94
CA PHE A 65 1.55 -20.36 7.94
C PHE A 65 2.16 -20.57 6.56
N LEU A 66 1.63 -19.83 5.58
CA LEU A 66 2.04 -19.92 4.18
C LEU A 66 2.49 -18.54 3.68
N PRO A 67 3.38 -18.49 2.69
CA PRO A 67 3.73 -17.24 2.02
C PRO A 67 2.49 -16.56 1.42
N VAL A 68 2.45 -15.24 1.50
CA VAL A 68 1.39 -14.42 0.89
C VAL A 68 1.72 -14.23 -0.60
N THR A 69 1.56 -15.30 -1.38
CA THR A 69 1.72 -15.29 -2.83
C THR A 69 0.45 -15.81 -3.51
N PRO A 70 0.17 -15.42 -4.77
CA PRO A 70 -1.03 -15.84 -5.47
C PRO A 70 -1.26 -17.35 -5.45
N GLU A 71 -0.21 -18.14 -5.63
CA GLU A 71 -0.28 -19.60 -5.72
C GLU A 71 -0.74 -20.25 -4.42
N PHE A 72 -0.21 -19.80 -3.28
CA PHE A 72 -0.62 -20.31 -1.98
C PHE A 72 -1.98 -19.79 -1.55
N VAL A 73 -2.26 -18.51 -1.84
CA VAL A 73 -3.56 -17.91 -1.52
C VAL A 73 -4.67 -18.57 -2.33
N GLU A 74 -4.46 -18.88 -3.62
CA GLU A 74 -5.43 -19.62 -4.44
C GLU A 74 -5.73 -21.01 -3.85
N GLN A 75 -4.72 -21.76 -3.39
CA GLN A 75 -4.92 -23.07 -2.75
C GLN A 75 -5.76 -22.95 -1.46
N VAL A 76 -5.54 -21.89 -0.67
CA VAL A 76 -6.35 -21.63 0.52
C VAL A 76 -7.79 -21.26 0.13
N ILE A 77 -7.98 -20.41 -0.88
CA ILE A 77 -9.30 -20.04 -1.41
C ILE A 77 -10.05 -21.30 -1.90
N GLU A 78 -9.38 -22.17 -2.66
CA GLU A 78 -9.95 -23.41 -3.15
C GLU A 78 -10.44 -24.32 -2.01
N ARG A 79 -9.62 -24.43 -0.96
CA ARG A 79 -9.92 -25.27 0.20
C ARG A 79 -11.00 -24.69 1.10
N GLU A 80 -10.90 -23.40 1.41
CA GLU A 80 -11.75 -22.73 2.40
C GLU A 80 -13.07 -22.22 1.83
N ARG A 81 -13.12 -21.93 0.52
CA ARG A 81 -14.29 -21.36 -0.16
C ARG A 81 -14.84 -20.13 0.58
N PRO A 82 -14.03 -19.09 0.79
CA PRO A 82 -14.48 -17.89 1.49
C PRO A 82 -15.45 -17.07 0.63
N ASP A 83 -16.31 -16.29 1.28
CA ASP A 83 -17.17 -15.31 0.63
C ASP A 83 -16.44 -14.03 0.24
N GLY A 84 -15.36 -13.72 0.98
CA GLY A 84 -14.58 -12.52 0.77
C GLY A 84 -13.12 -12.63 1.17
N ILE A 85 -12.34 -11.66 0.69
CA ILE A 85 -10.92 -11.50 1.00
C ILE A 85 -10.63 -10.05 1.39
N MET A 86 -9.79 -9.84 2.39
CA MET A 86 -9.28 -8.53 2.83
C MET A 86 -7.80 -8.40 2.50
N LEU A 87 -7.42 -7.32 1.82
CA LEU A 87 -6.09 -7.12 1.26
C LEU A 87 -5.25 -6.06 2.00
N ALA A 88 -5.91 -5.17 2.77
CA ALA A 88 -5.26 -3.96 3.31
C ALA A 88 -4.54 -4.16 4.65
N PHE A 89 -4.41 -5.40 5.15
CA PHE A 89 -3.86 -5.68 6.50
C PHE A 89 -2.50 -6.40 6.48
N GLY A 90 -1.84 -6.43 5.35
CA GLY A 90 -0.56 -7.12 5.17
C GLY A 90 0.47 -6.33 4.37
N GLY A 91 0.30 -4.99 4.33
CA GLY A 91 1.20 -4.08 3.61
C GLY A 91 1.26 -4.38 2.11
N GLN A 92 2.31 -3.89 1.48
CA GLN A 92 2.51 -3.98 0.03
C GLN A 92 2.48 -5.41 -0.51
N THR A 93 2.98 -6.37 0.27
CA THR A 93 2.96 -7.79 -0.13
C THR A 93 1.53 -8.30 -0.32
N ALA A 94 0.63 -7.98 0.59
CA ALA A 94 -0.78 -8.39 0.51
C ALA A 94 -1.51 -7.66 -0.61
N LEU A 95 -1.28 -6.35 -0.77
CA LEU A 95 -1.87 -5.55 -1.86
C LEU A 95 -1.45 -6.10 -3.22
N ASN A 96 -0.16 -6.31 -3.45
CA ASN A 96 0.37 -6.85 -4.69
C ASN A 96 -0.16 -8.27 -4.98
N CYS A 97 -0.29 -9.10 -3.95
CA CYS A 97 -0.87 -10.43 -4.08
C CYS A 97 -2.35 -10.33 -4.50
N GLY A 98 -3.12 -9.44 -3.87
CA GLY A 98 -4.52 -9.21 -4.18
C GLY A 98 -4.74 -8.73 -5.61
N VAL A 99 -3.93 -7.79 -6.10
CA VAL A 99 -3.97 -7.32 -7.50
C VAL A 99 -3.73 -8.47 -8.47
N LYS A 100 -2.70 -9.30 -8.24
CA LYS A 100 -2.40 -10.46 -9.08
C LYS A 100 -3.52 -11.52 -9.09
N LEU A 101 -4.14 -11.78 -7.94
CA LEU A 101 -5.29 -12.68 -7.84
C LEU A 101 -6.51 -12.17 -8.63
N TYR A 102 -6.71 -10.87 -8.62
CA TYR A 102 -7.76 -10.21 -9.38
C TYR A 102 -7.48 -10.29 -10.88
N GLU A 103 -6.30 -9.87 -11.33
CA GLU A 103 -5.88 -9.87 -12.73
C GLU A 103 -5.86 -11.27 -13.37
N SER A 104 -5.49 -12.29 -12.58
CA SER A 104 -5.51 -13.70 -13.03
C SER A 104 -6.90 -14.34 -13.06
N GLY A 105 -7.95 -13.61 -12.63
CA GLY A 105 -9.32 -14.09 -12.58
C GLY A 105 -9.59 -15.12 -11.48
N VAL A 106 -8.68 -15.34 -10.54
CA VAL A 106 -8.84 -16.29 -9.43
C VAL A 106 -10.02 -15.89 -8.55
N LEU A 107 -10.13 -14.62 -8.17
CA LEU A 107 -11.20 -14.14 -7.31
C LEU A 107 -12.58 -14.35 -7.96
N GLU A 108 -12.71 -14.06 -9.25
CA GLU A 108 -13.94 -14.29 -10.02
C GLU A 108 -14.28 -15.77 -10.13
N ARG A 109 -13.29 -16.62 -10.45
CA ARG A 109 -13.45 -18.07 -10.61
C ARG A 109 -14.02 -18.74 -9.36
N TYR A 110 -13.62 -18.28 -8.19
CA TYR A 110 -14.09 -18.84 -6.91
C TYR A 110 -15.22 -18.03 -6.27
N GLY A 111 -15.65 -16.93 -6.89
CA GLY A 111 -16.74 -16.08 -6.41
C GLY A 111 -16.37 -15.31 -5.13
N VAL A 112 -15.07 -15.00 -4.94
CA VAL A 112 -14.55 -14.30 -3.76
C VAL A 112 -14.63 -12.80 -3.95
N ARG A 113 -15.32 -12.10 -3.06
CA ARG A 113 -15.43 -10.64 -3.09
C ARG A 113 -14.25 -9.98 -2.37
N VAL A 114 -13.70 -8.92 -2.94
CA VAL A 114 -12.76 -8.07 -2.21
C VAL A 114 -13.56 -7.18 -1.27
N LEU A 115 -13.23 -7.25 0.02
CA LEU A 115 -13.86 -6.46 1.07
C LEU A 115 -12.94 -5.31 1.48
N GLY A 116 -13.52 -4.14 1.71
CA GLY A 116 -12.80 -2.91 1.96
C GLY A 116 -12.42 -2.19 0.65
N THR A 117 -11.19 -1.73 0.53
CA THR A 117 -10.72 -0.98 -0.65
C THR A 117 -10.78 -1.81 -1.92
N PRO A 118 -11.49 -1.35 -2.97
CA PRO A 118 -11.56 -2.06 -4.26
C PRO A 118 -10.19 -2.20 -4.92
N VAL A 119 -9.97 -3.29 -5.65
CA VAL A 119 -8.66 -3.53 -6.33
C VAL A 119 -8.30 -2.41 -7.29
N GLN A 120 -9.28 -1.84 -8.00
CA GLN A 120 -9.00 -0.71 -8.89
C GLN A 120 -8.48 0.50 -8.13
N ALA A 121 -9.01 0.81 -6.95
CA ALA A 121 -8.49 1.89 -6.11
C ALA A 121 -7.06 1.60 -5.64
N ILE A 122 -6.75 0.35 -5.30
CA ILE A 122 -5.37 -0.06 -4.98
C ILE A 122 -4.44 0.21 -6.17
N ILE A 123 -4.81 -0.23 -7.38
CA ILE A 123 -4.03 0.00 -8.61
C ILE A 123 -3.83 1.49 -8.87
N ASP A 124 -4.88 2.29 -8.74
CA ASP A 124 -4.84 3.73 -9.03
C ASP A 124 -4.01 4.52 -8.00
N THR A 125 -3.96 4.06 -6.74
CA THR A 125 -3.20 4.74 -5.68
C THR A 125 -1.75 4.27 -5.57
N GLU A 126 -1.45 3.03 -5.92
CA GLU A 126 -0.09 2.49 -5.90
C GLU A 126 0.74 2.93 -7.12
N ASP A 127 0.10 3.16 -8.26
CA ASP A 127 0.72 3.71 -9.46
C ASP A 127 0.77 5.23 -9.38
N ARG A 128 1.97 5.81 -9.30
CA ARG A 128 2.16 7.27 -9.14
C ARG A 128 1.58 8.10 -10.27
N GLU A 129 1.68 7.63 -11.50
CA GLU A 129 1.15 8.36 -12.66
C GLU A 129 -0.37 8.36 -12.60
N LYS A 130 -0.98 7.19 -12.40
CA LYS A 130 -2.44 7.08 -12.25
C LYS A 130 -2.97 7.87 -11.06
N PHE A 131 -2.24 7.87 -9.94
CA PHE A 131 -2.63 8.65 -8.77
C PHE A 131 -2.67 10.15 -9.07
N VAL A 132 -1.64 10.69 -9.73
CA VAL A 132 -1.60 12.09 -10.16
C VAL A 132 -2.73 12.40 -11.14
N GLU A 133 -2.98 11.52 -12.13
CA GLU A 133 -4.09 11.66 -13.08
C GLU A 133 -5.44 11.69 -12.36
N LYS A 134 -5.68 10.76 -11.42
CA LYS A 134 -6.93 10.71 -10.64
C LYS A 134 -7.13 11.94 -9.77
N LEU A 135 -6.09 12.46 -9.17
CA LEU A 135 -6.17 13.70 -8.39
C LEU A 135 -6.42 14.93 -9.29
N ALA A 136 -5.85 14.93 -10.51
CA ALA A 136 -6.12 16.00 -11.48
C ALA A 136 -7.58 16.01 -11.98
N GLU A 137 -8.24 14.84 -12.10
CA GLU A 137 -9.66 14.73 -12.45
C GLU A 137 -10.58 15.49 -11.46
N ILE A 138 -10.16 15.65 -10.22
CA ILE A 138 -10.90 16.33 -9.14
C ILE A 138 -10.28 17.67 -8.72
N ASP A 139 -9.37 18.22 -9.54
CA ASP A 139 -8.65 19.49 -9.33
C ASP A 139 -7.86 19.55 -8.01
N VAL A 140 -7.35 18.40 -7.55
CA VAL A 140 -6.46 18.32 -6.38
C VAL A 140 -5.01 18.45 -6.82
N LYS A 141 -4.30 19.40 -6.22
CA LYS A 141 -2.88 19.65 -6.51
C LYS A 141 -1.99 18.56 -5.91
N THR A 142 -1.08 18.05 -6.73
CA THR A 142 -0.02 17.15 -6.32
C THR A 142 1.32 17.88 -6.21
N ILE A 143 2.29 17.25 -5.56
CA ILE A 143 3.67 17.73 -5.56
C ILE A 143 4.20 17.70 -7.00
N ARG A 144 4.74 18.83 -7.47
CA ARG A 144 5.37 18.87 -8.78
C ARG A 144 6.58 17.95 -8.81
N SER A 145 6.55 16.96 -9.70
CA SER A 145 7.61 15.98 -9.87
C SER A 145 7.79 15.64 -11.35
N HIS A 146 9.02 15.31 -11.74
CA HIS A 146 9.35 14.90 -13.09
C HIS A 146 10.26 13.68 -13.05
N ALA A 147 9.94 12.68 -13.86
CA ALA A 147 10.80 11.54 -14.11
C ALA A 147 11.88 11.91 -15.12
N VAL A 148 13.13 11.63 -14.80
CA VAL A 148 14.28 11.94 -15.66
C VAL A 148 15.23 10.76 -15.74
N THR A 149 15.99 10.67 -16.84
CA THR A 149 16.92 9.57 -17.12
C THR A 149 18.37 10.04 -17.26
N THR A 150 18.62 11.34 -17.16
CA THR A 150 19.97 11.95 -17.22
C THR A 150 20.16 12.98 -16.09
N VAL A 151 21.41 13.22 -15.73
CA VAL A 151 21.76 14.25 -14.74
C VAL A 151 21.45 15.65 -15.28
N GLU A 152 21.64 15.89 -16.57
CA GLU A 152 21.37 17.16 -17.22
C GLU A 152 19.86 17.48 -17.19
N ASP A 153 19.02 16.50 -17.45
CA ASP A 153 17.56 16.69 -17.31
C ASP A 153 17.16 16.94 -15.84
N ALA A 154 17.81 16.26 -14.89
CA ALA A 154 17.59 16.50 -13.47
C ALA A 154 17.93 17.95 -13.07
N LYS A 155 19.03 18.51 -13.57
CA LYS A 155 19.41 19.91 -13.32
C LYS A 155 18.38 20.88 -13.88
N ARG A 156 17.95 20.67 -15.13
CA ARG A 156 16.91 21.50 -15.77
C ARG A 156 15.61 21.50 -14.98
N VAL A 157 15.15 20.33 -14.56
CA VAL A 157 13.94 20.19 -13.73
C VAL A 157 14.13 20.85 -12.37
N ALA A 158 15.29 20.71 -11.74
CA ALA A 158 15.57 21.33 -10.47
C ALA A 158 15.57 22.88 -10.54
N GLU A 159 16.06 23.46 -11.63
CA GLU A 159 15.98 24.91 -11.87
C GLU A 159 14.51 25.36 -11.99
N GLU A 160 13.68 24.60 -12.71
CA GLU A 160 12.26 24.90 -12.86
C GLU A 160 11.49 24.80 -11.53
N LEU A 161 11.74 23.75 -10.74
CA LEU A 161 11.08 23.52 -9.45
C LEU A 161 11.59 24.47 -8.36
N GLY A 162 12.86 24.92 -8.46
CA GLY A 162 13.56 25.67 -7.43
C GLY A 162 13.96 24.81 -6.22
N TYR A 163 15.18 25.02 -5.74
CA TYR A 163 15.68 24.33 -4.55
C TYR A 163 14.96 24.77 -3.26
N PRO A 164 14.92 23.93 -2.21
CA PRO A 164 15.36 22.55 -2.18
C PRO A 164 14.43 21.59 -2.94
N ILE A 165 15.04 20.50 -3.45
CA ILE A 165 14.33 19.40 -4.13
C ILE A 165 14.62 18.08 -3.45
N ILE A 166 13.83 17.05 -3.79
CA ILE A 166 14.06 15.66 -3.41
C ILE A 166 14.34 14.87 -4.69
N ILE A 167 15.33 13.99 -4.63
CA ILE A 167 15.53 12.93 -5.62
C ILE A 167 15.02 11.64 -5.02
N ARG A 168 14.29 10.86 -5.83
CA ARG A 168 13.91 9.48 -5.51
C ARG A 168 14.31 8.56 -6.66
N ALA A 169 15.14 7.56 -6.37
CA ALA A 169 15.43 6.53 -7.35
C ALA A 169 14.17 5.68 -7.58
N ALA A 170 13.80 5.49 -8.85
CA ALA A 170 12.70 4.61 -9.20
C ALA A 170 13.11 3.14 -8.91
N TYR A 171 12.14 2.33 -8.50
CA TYR A 171 12.31 0.89 -8.28
C TYR A 171 13.31 0.48 -7.20
N THR A 172 13.76 1.38 -6.33
CA THR A 172 14.64 1.06 -5.20
C THR A 172 13.86 0.94 -3.90
N LEU A 173 14.17 -0.08 -3.11
CA LEU A 173 13.65 -0.27 -1.76
C LEU A 173 14.60 0.38 -0.73
N GLY A 174 14.02 1.00 0.31
CA GLY A 174 14.79 1.48 1.45
C GLY A 174 15.54 2.78 1.26
N GLY A 175 15.13 3.64 0.31
CA GLY A 175 15.68 5.00 0.14
C GLY A 175 17.08 5.06 -0.48
N LEU A 176 17.59 3.95 -1.03
CA LEU A 176 18.87 3.93 -1.74
C LEU A 176 18.82 4.86 -2.97
N GLY A 177 19.73 5.82 -3.04
CA GLY A 177 19.76 6.81 -4.12
C GLY A 177 18.69 7.91 -4.00
N SER A 178 18.03 8.04 -2.84
CA SER A 178 17.08 9.12 -2.56
C SER A 178 17.66 10.10 -1.55
N GLY A 179 17.26 11.36 -1.63
CA GLY A 179 17.71 12.37 -0.68
C GLY A 179 17.34 13.80 -1.08
N PHE A 180 17.60 14.72 -0.17
CA PHE A 180 17.41 16.15 -0.39
C PHE A 180 18.63 16.77 -1.08
N CYS A 181 18.35 17.73 -1.98
CA CYS A 181 19.39 18.56 -2.59
C CYS A 181 19.01 20.03 -2.39
N ASN A 182 19.91 20.79 -1.78
CA ASN A 182 19.73 22.21 -1.51
C ASN A 182 20.32 23.11 -2.62
N ASN A 183 21.14 22.52 -3.49
CA ASN A 183 21.83 23.19 -4.59
C ASN A 183 22.19 22.21 -5.71
N GLU A 184 22.68 22.74 -6.83
CA GLU A 184 23.07 21.95 -8.00
C GLU A 184 24.21 20.96 -7.73
N GLN A 185 25.16 21.31 -6.86
CA GLN A 185 26.31 20.44 -6.57
C GLN A 185 25.87 19.18 -5.82
N GLU A 186 24.95 19.33 -4.84
CA GLU A 186 24.35 18.21 -4.12
C GLU A 186 23.51 17.35 -5.06
N LEU A 187 22.76 17.98 -5.97
CA LEU A 187 22.00 17.31 -7.00
C LEU A 187 22.89 16.46 -7.91
N ASP A 188 23.96 17.04 -8.44
CA ASP A 188 24.89 16.34 -9.35
C ASP A 188 25.48 15.08 -8.70
N ALA A 189 25.96 15.20 -7.46
CA ALA A 189 26.53 14.10 -6.72
C ALA A 189 25.49 12.99 -6.42
N LEU A 190 24.29 13.37 -5.99
CA LEU A 190 23.24 12.43 -5.61
C LEU A 190 22.61 11.77 -6.84
N ALA A 191 22.32 12.53 -7.91
CA ALA A 191 21.75 12.00 -9.14
C ALA A 191 22.73 11.03 -9.84
N SER A 192 24.02 11.38 -9.93
CA SER A 192 25.04 10.49 -10.47
C SER A 192 25.10 9.17 -9.73
N LYS A 193 25.00 9.20 -8.39
CA LYS A 193 24.91 8.00 -7.57
C LYS A 193 23.62 7.24 -7.79
N ALA A 194 22.47 7.92 -7.83
CA ALA A 194 21.16 7.29 -8.02
C ALA A 194 21.07 6.54 -9.35
N PHE A 195 21.63 7.08 -10.42
CA PHE A 195 21.68 6.43 -11.73
C PHE A 195 22.55 5.17 -11.78
N THR A 196 23.37 4.90 -10.78
CA THR A 196 24.07 3.60 -10.66
C THR A 196 23.15 2.49 -10.21
N TYR A 197 22.02 2.81 -9.60
CA TYR A 197 21.05 1.85 -9.04
C TYR A 197 19.74 1.78 -9.85
N SER A 198 19.40 2.85 -10.55
CA SER A 198 18.13 2.96 -11.29
C SER A 198 18.34 3.70 -12.60
N PRO A 199 17.73 3.24 -13.71
CA PRO A 199 17.79 3.94 -15.00
C PRO A 199 16.97 5.24 -15.01
N GLN A 200 16.14 5.47 -13.98
CA GLN A 200 15.24 6.61 -13.86
C GLN A 200 15.20 7.10 -12.43
N ILE A 201 15.19 8.42 -12.26
CA ILE A 201 14.94 9.08 -10.98
C ILE A 201 13.78 10.05 -11.09
N LEU A 202 13.11 10.30 -9.97
CA LEU A 202 12.14 11.38 -9.82
C LEU A 202 12.83 12.57 -9.17
N VAL A 203 12.60 13.76 -9.75
CA VAL A 203 13.00 15.05 -9.18
C VAL A 203 11.74 15.75 -8.72
N GLU A 204 11.61 15.99 -7.44
CA GLU A 204 10.38 16.49 -6.82
C GLU A 204 10.67 17.79 -6.04
N LYS A 205 9.69 18.68 -5.98
CA LYS A 205 9.75 19.86 -5.09
C LYS A 205 9.79 19.39 -3.63
N SER A 206 10.74 19.87 -2.86
CA SER A 206 10.79 19.58 -1.42
C SER A 206 9.67 20.34 -0.70
N LEU A 207 8.97 19.62 0.16
CA LEU A 207 8.00 20.18 1.10
C LEU A 207 8.55 20.28 2.53
N LYS A 208 9.88 20.25 2.68
CA LYS A 208 10.50 20.38 4.01
C LYS A 208 10.00 21.64 4.73
N GLY A 209 9.53 21.46 5.97
CA GLY A 209 8.94 22.51 6.79
C GLY A 209 7.45 22.75 6.53
N TRP A 210 6.82 21.99 5.66
CA TRP A 210 5.36 21.98 5.54
C TRP A 210 4.79 21.09 6.64
N LYS A 211 3.53 21.41 7.00
CA LYS A 211 2.75 20.58 7.90
C LYS A 211 2.20 19.39 7.12
N GLU A 212 2.45 18.18 7.59
CA GLU A 212 1.83 16.97 7.08
C GLU A 212 0.63 16.58 7.96
N VAL A 213 -0.52 16.38 7.34
CA VAL A 213 -1.75 16.00 8.01
C VAL A 213 -2.38 14.82 7.27
N GLU A 214 -2.67 13.78 8.00
CA GLU A 214 -3.36 12.59 7.51
C GLU A 214 -4.82 12.58 7.96
N TYR A 215 -5.69 12.03 7.13
CA TYR A 215 -7.10 11.82 7.46
C TYR A 215 -7.45 10.34 7.34
N GLU A 216 -8.02 9.80 8.41
CA GLU A 216 -8.63 8.47 8.36
C GLU A 216 -10.07 8.61 7.87
N VAL A 217 -10.37 8.02 6.71
CA VAL A 217 -11.65 8.13 6.04
C VAL A 217 -12.28 6.76 5.86
N VAL A 218 -13.52 6.61 6.29
CA VAL A 218 -14.31 5.40 6.09
C VAL A 218 -15.50 5.69 5.20
N ARG A 219 -15.68 4.89 4.17
CA ARG A 219 -16.80 4.97 3.24
C ARG A 219 -17.49 3.61 3.12
N ASP A 220 -18.79 3.59 3.29
CA ASP A 220 -19.56 2.37 3.16
C ASP A 220 -20.10 2.15 1.73
N ARG A 221 -20.73 1.00 1.51
CA ARG A 221 -21.32 0.64 0.21
C ARG A 221 -22.51 1.51 -0.21
N PHE A 222 -23.11 2.26 0.70
CA PHE A 222 -24.21 3.18 0.44
C PHE A 222 -23.75 4.60 0.18
N ASP A 223 -22.44 4.79 0.05
CA ASP A 223 -21.82 6.07 -0.19
C ASP A 223 -21.83 7.03 1.01
N ASN A 224 -22.09 6.51 2.21
CA ASN A 224 -21.87 7.28 3.42
C ASN A 224 -20.37 7.39 3.67
N CYS A 225 -19.87 8.61 3.78
CA CYS A 225 -18.45 8.89 3.97
C CYS A 225 -18.26 9.71 5.24
N ILE A 226 -17.36 9.26 6.11
CA ILE A 226 -17.01 9.97 7.33
C ILE A 226 -15.48 10.11 7.44
N THR A 227 -15.04 11.25 7.97
CA THR A 227 -13.68 11.43 8.46
C THR A 227 -13.66 11.05 9.93
N VAL A 228 -12.99 9.97 10.27
CA VAL A 228 -12.92 9.44 11.64
C VAL A 228 -12.04 10.34 12.51
N CYS A 229 -10.88 10.69 12.00
CA CYS A 229 -9.94 11.59 12.67
C CYS A 229 -9.00 12.24 11.65
N ASN A 230 -8.28 13.25 12.10
CA ASN A 230 -7.08 13.74 11.45
C ASN A 230 -5.89 13.65 12.41
N MET A 231 -4.73 13.41 11.86
CA MET A 231 -3.48 13.28 12.61
C MET A 231 -2.42 14.17 11.99
N GLU A 232 -1.61 14.82 12.79
CA GLU A 232 -0.43 15.55 12.35
C GLU A 232 0.78 14.63 12.48
N ASN A 233 1.52 14.50 11.39
CA ASN A 233 2.79 13.80 11.40
C ASN A 233 3.90 14.77 11.85
N PHE A 234 4.58 14.46 12.98
CA PHE A 234 5.55 15.38 13.58
C PHE A 234 6.94 15.30 12.96
N ASP A 235 7.25 14.23 12.24
CA ASP A 235 8.54 14.00 11.56
C ASP A 235 8.34 13.71 10.07
N PRO A 236 7.87 14.70 9.29
CA PRO A 236 7.64 14.53 7.86
C PRO A 236 8.94 14.45 7.06
#